data_48658d23b80ceaa59947cc34d6ee83d6
#
_entry.id   48658d23b80ceaa59947cc34d6ee83d6
#
_cell.length_a   1.000
_cell.length_b   1.000
_cell.length_c   1.000
_cell.angle_alpha   90.00
_cell.angle_beta   90.00
_cell.angle_gamma   90.00
#
_symmetry.space_group_name_H-M   'P 1'
#
loop_
_entity.id
_entity.type
_entity.pdbx_description
1 polymer ?
#
loop_
_entity_poly.entity_id
_entity_poly.type
_entity_poly.pdbx_seq_one_letter_code
_entity_poly.pdbx_strand_id
1 'polypeptide(L)'
;MSEIVIRHAETRDYEAIRQIHAQPEVYYNTLQVPHPSEQMWLERLTARPGIKQLVACIDRDVVGHLTIDVQQRPRRSHVADFGICVDSRWKNRGVASALMREMIEMCDNWLRVDRIELTVFVDNAPAIKVYKKFGFEIEGTGKKYALRNGEYVDAYYMARVK
;
A
#
# COMPACT_ATOMS: atom_id res chain seq x y z
N MET A 1 -20.70 6.37 -15.00
CA MET A 1 -19.78 5.90 -13.95
C MET A 1 -18.39 6.48 -14.19
N SER A 2 -17.82 6.98 -13.12
CA SER A 2 -16.50 7.60 -13.22
C SER A 2 -15.41 6.53 -13.26
N GLU A 3 -14.44 6.76 -14.13
CA GLU A 3 -13.31 5.85 -14.31
C GLU A 3 -12.27 6.05 -13.21
N ILE A 4 -11.63 4.95 -12.79
CA ILE A 4 -10.49 5.01 -11.88
C ILE A 4 -9.23 5.21 -12.72
N VAL A 5 -8.52 6.30 -12.46
CA VAL A 5 -7.26 6.62 -13.14
C VAL A 5 -6.12 6.43 -12.16
N ILE A 6 -5.14 5.62 -12.53
CA ILE A 6 -3.91 5.42 -11.74
C ILE A 6 -2.81 6.29 -12.36
N ARG A 7 -2.14 7.07 -11.52
CA ARG A 7 -1.00 7.88 -11.97
C ARG A 7 0.06 7.95 -10.88
N HIS A 8 1.22 8.46 -11.24
CA HIS A 8 2.29 8.72 -10.27
C HIS A 8 1.83 9.78 -9.28
N ALA A 9 2.13 9.58 -7.99
CA ALA A 9 1.87 10.58 -6.97
C ALA A 9 2.83 11.74 -7.13
N GLU A 10 2.30 12.95 -7.14
CA GLU A 10 3.10 14.17 -7.20
C GLU A 10 3.17 14.81 -5.83
N THR A 11 4.15 15.68 -5.62
CA THR A 11 4.30 16.37 -4.34
C THR A 11 3.03 17.11 -3.92
N ARG A 12 2.31 17.68 -4.90
CA ARG A 12 1.04 18.39 -4.64
C ARG A 12 -0.06 17.50 -4.06
N ASP A 13 0.10 16.18 -4.16
CA ASP A 13 -0.90 15.24 -3.64
C ASP A 13 -0.75 14.99 -2.14
N TYR A 14 0.25 15.58 -1.49
CA TYR A 14 0.61 15.26 -0.10
C TYR A 14 -0.55 15.42 0.86
N GLU A 15 -1.35 16.48 0.71
CA GLU A 15 -2.45 16.74 1.64
C GLU A 15 -3.61 15.73 1.45
N ALA A 16 -3.95 15.41 0.21
CA ALA A 16 -4.97 14.41 -0.06
C ALA A 16 -4.56 13.03 0.49
N ILE A 17 -3.30 12.66 0.29
CA ILE A 17 -2.74 11.42 0.83
C ILE A 17 -2.74 11.44 2.35
N ARG A 18 -2.29 12.54 2.96
CA ARG A 18 -2.30 12.70 4.42
C ARG A 18 -3.69 12.49 5.00
N GLN A 19 -4.70 13.08 4.36
CA GLN A 19 -6.08 12.96 4.83
C GLN A 19 -6.60 11.52 4.76
N ILE A 20 -6.21 10.74 3.75
CA ILE A 20 -6.55 9.33 3.68
C ILE A 20 -5.92 8.59 4.85
N HIS A 21 -4.63 8.80 5.11
CA HIS A 21 -3.92 8.14 6.20
C HIS A 21 -4.35 8.63 7.59
N ALA A 22 -5.03 9.77 7.68
CA ALA A 22 -5.60 10.27 8.93
C ALA A 22 -6.92 9.59 9.30
N GLN A 23 -7.53 8.86 8.38
CA GLN A 23 -8.80 8.18 8.64
C GLN A 23 -8.59 7.00 9.58
N PRO A 24 -9.43 6.86 10.64
CA PRO A 24 -9.28 5.75 11.59
C PRO A 24 -9.23 4.37 10.95
N GLU A 25 -10.07 4.11 9.95
CA GLU A 25 -10.07 2.82 9.25
C GLU A 25 -8.74 2.55 8.53
N VAL A 26 -8.05 3.59 8.09
CA VAL A 26 -6.78 3.46 7.40
C VAL A 26 -5.63 3.26 8.38
N TYR A 27 -5.45 4.16 9.38
CA TYR A 27 -4.33 3.98 10.30
C TYR A 27 -4.51 2.76 11.20
N TYR A 28 -5.73 2.31 11.44
CA TYR A 28 -6.00 1.10 12.20
C TYR A 28 -5.42 -0.16 11.51
N ASN A 29 -5.37 -0.15 10.19
CA ASN A 29 -4.95 -1.28 9.36
C ASN A 29 -3.59 -1.07 8.68
N THR A 30 -2.86 -0.04 9.05
CA THR A 30 -1.50 0.25 8.57
C THR A 30 -0.58 0.41 9.76
N LEU A 31 0.68 0.74 9.53
CA LEU A 31 1.61 1.07 10.62
C LEU A 31 1.65 2.58 10.92
N GLN A 32 0.71 3.34 10.36
CA GLN A 32 0.60 4.75 10.64
C GLN A 32 -0.02 4.99 12.01
N VAL A 33 0.25 6.16 12.59
CA VAL A 33 -0.35 6.56 13.85
C VAL A 33 -1.36 7.69 13.62
N PRO A 34 -2.27 7.96 14.56
CA PRO A 34 -3.18 9.11 14.45
C PRO A 34 -2.42 10.42 14.32
N HIS A 35 -3.06 11.41 13.75
CA HIS A 35 -2.55 12.79 13.60
C HIS A 35 -1.29 12.88 12.73
N PRO A 36 -1.36 12.44 11.46
CA PRO A 36 -0.19 12.54 10.56
C PRO A 36 0.17 14.00 10.26
N SER A 37 1.47 14.28 10.23
CA SER A 37 2.02 15.60 9.96
C SER A 37 2.00 15.91 8.47
N GLU A 38 1.70 17.16 8.11
CA GLU A 38 1.81 17.63 6.73
C GLU A 38 3.25 17.52 6.23
N GLN A 39 4.21 17.97 7.05
CA GLN A 39 5.62 17.95 6.67
C GLN A 39 6.12 16.54 6.41
N MET A 40 5.73 15.59 7.24
CA MET A 40 6.10 14.18 7.07
C MET A 40 5.63 13.63 5.72
N TRP A 41 4.39 13.91 5.35
CA TRP A 41 3.86 13.42 4.07
C TRP A 41 4.48 14.13 2.88
N LEU A 42 4.76 15.42 3.00
CA LEU A 42 5.48 16.15 1.96
C LEU A 42 6.87 15.54 1.73
N GLU A 43 7.59 15.23 2.80
CA GLU A 43 8.91 14.61 2.72
C GLU A 43 8.85 13.19 2.13
N ARG A 44 7.85 12.41 2.51
CA ARG A 44 7.68 11.04 2.00
C ARG A 44 7.43 10.99 0.49
N LEU A 45 6.90 12.06 -0.09
CA LEU A 45 6.67 12.15 -1.54
C LEU A 45 7.89 12.64 -2.31
N THR A 46 8.97 12.98 -1.61
CA THR A 46 10.22 13.35 -2.26
C THR A 46 10.85 12.09 -2.88
N ALA A 47 11.37 12.23 -4.10
CA ALA A 47 11.96 11.11 -4.82
C ALA A 47 13.11 10.46 -4.03
N ARG A 48 13.09 9.13 -3.94
CA ARG A 48 14.11 8.33 -3.28
C ARG A 48 14.37 7.07 -4.10
N PRO A 49 15.62 6.52 -4.06
CA PRO A 49 15.91 5.29 -4.80
C PRO A 49 14.99 4.14 -4.37
N GLY A 50 14.45 3.44 -5.35
CA GLY A 50 13.61 2.27 -5.13
C GLY A 50 12.16 2.57 -4.76
N ILE A 51 11.82 3.81 -4.45
CA ILE A 51 10.46 4.17 -4.03
C ILE A 51 9.69 4.70 -5.24
N LYS A 52 8.52 4.09 -5.48
CA LYS A 52 7.55 4.57 -6.46
C LYS A 52 6.20 4.69 -5.78
N GLN A 53 5.52 5.78 -6.00
CA GLN A 53 4.24 6.02 -5.36
C GLN A 53 3.17 6.30 -6.40
N LEU A 54 2.04 5.62 -6.27
CA LEU A 54 0.91 5.74 -7.17
C LEU A 54 -0.30 6.25 -6.39
N VAL A 55 -1.13 7.02 -7.07
CA VAL A 55 -2.45 7.40 -6.55
C VAL A 55 -3.52 6.91 -7.51
N ALA A 56 -4.66 6.56 -6.93
CA ALA A 56 -5.88 6.28 -7.68
C ALA A 56 -6.76 7.51 -7.58
N CYS A 57 -7.27 7.97 -8.71
CA CYS A 57 -8.11 9.14 -8.79
C CYS A 57 -9.46 8.82 -9.43
N ILE A 58 -10.53 9.41 -8.88
CA ILE A 58 -11.86 9.39 -9.47
C ILE A 58 -12.31 10.85 -9.56
N ASP A 59 -12.63 11.32 -10.77
CA ASP A 59 -13.04 12.71 -11.02
C ASP A 59 -12.07 13.73 -10.41
N ARG A 60 -10.75 13.49 -10.52
CA ARG A 60 -9.67 14.32 -9.99
C ARG A 60 -9.45 14.22 -8.47
N ASP A 61 -10.31 13.53 -7.75
CA ASP A 61 -10.11 13.29 -6.33
C ASP A 61 -9.17 12.11 -6.12
N VAL A 62 -8.17 12.27 -5.28
CA VAL A 62 -7.28 11.18 -4.86
C VAL A 62 -8.06 10.31 -3.86
N VAL A 63 -8.29 9.05 -4.23
CA VAL A 63 -9.10 8.13 -3.43
C VAL A 63 -8.32 6.90 -2.95
N GLY A 64 -7.08 6.74 -3.40
CA GLY A 64 -6.22 5.64 -2.97
C GLY A 64 -4.75 5.97 -3.18
N HIS A 65 -3.89 5.26 -2.45
CA HIS A 65 -2.45 5.48 -2.47
C HIS A 65 -1.73 4.16 -2.33
N LEU A 66 -0.69 3.95 -3.11
CA LEU A 66 0.15 2.76 -3.06
C LEU A 66 1.61 3.16 -3.16
N THR A 67 2.44 2.64 -2.27
CA THR A 67 3.89 2.84 -2.30
C THR A 67 4.57 1.52 -2.60
N ILE A 68 5.43 1.50 -3.62
CA ILE A 68 6.29 0.36 -3.95
C ILE A 68 7.69 0.68 -3.44
N ASP A 69 8.27 -0.24 -2.70
CA ASP A 69 9.65 -0.11 -2.20
C ASP A 69 10.49 -1.26 -2.73
N VAL A 70 11.23 -0.99 -3.81
CA VAL A 70 12.16 -1.98 -4.40
C VAL A 70 13.43 -1.99 -3.57
N GLN A 71 13.80 -3.17 -3.10
CA GLN A 71 14.97 -3.33 -2.24
C GLN A 71 16.26 -2.95 -2.98
N GLN A 72 17.12 -2.18 -2.31
CA GLN A 72 18.31 -1.64 -2.94
C GLN A 72 19.56 -2.49 -2.73
N ARG A 73 19.53 -3.45 -1.81
CA ARG A 73 20.65 -4.36 -1.60
C ARG A 73 20.76 -5.30 -2.81
N PRO A 74 21.94 -5.47 -3.42
CA PRO A 74 22.07 -6.24 -4.66
C PRO A 74 21.47 -7.65 -4.60
N ARG A 75 21.64 -8.36 -3.50
CA ARG A 75 21.11 -9.73 -3.36
C ARG A 75 19.61 -9.78 -3.15
N ARG A 76 18.96 -8.64 -2.92
CA ARG A 76 17.52 -8.53 -2.73
C ARG A 76 16.88 -7.59 -3.76
N SER A 77 17.58 -7.21 -4.80
CA SER A 77 17.08 -6.24 -5.78
C SER A 77 15.93 -6.79 -6.64
N HIS A 78 15.63 -8.07 -6.53
CA HIS A 78 14.48 -8.72 -7.15
C HIS A 78 13.23 -8.69 -6.26
N VAL A 79 13.30 -8.03 -5.11
CA VAL A 79 12.22 -8.01 -4.11
C VAL A 79 11.69 -6.59 -3.96
N ALA A 80 10.38 -6.48 -3.88
CA ALA A 80 9.72 -5.24 -3.46
C ALA A 80 8.72 -5.54 -2.35
N ASP A 81 8.54 -4.60 -1.44
CA ASP A 81 7.37 -4.59 -0.59
C ASP A 81 6.47 -3.41 -0.97
N PHE A 82 5.29 -3.35 -0.43
CA PHE A 82 4.37 -2.26 -0.74
C PHE A 82 3.41 -2.00 0.42
N GLY A 83 2.90 -0.78 0.44
CA GLY A 83 1.78 -0.40 1.29
C GLY A 83 0.67 0.15 0.42
N ILE A 84 -0.56 -0.12 0.78
CA ILE A 84 -1.74 0.34 0.04
C ILE A 84 -2.81 0.81 1.00
N CYS A 85 -3.50 1.87 0.62
CA CYS A 85 -4.70 2.31 1.34
C CYS A 85 -5.71 2.92 0.37
N VAL A 86 -6.96 2.86 0.78
CA VAL A 86 -8.09 3.41 0.04
C VAL A 86 -8.90 4.28 0.99
N ASP A 87 -9.32 5.45 0.52
CA ASP A 87 -10.24 6.31 1.25
C ASP A 87 -11.49 5.51 1.63
N SER A 88 -11.84 5.52 2.92
CA SER A 88 -12.93 4.70 3.45
C SER A 88 -14.28 4.98 2.79
N ARG A 89 -14.46 6.18 2.24
CA ARG A 89 -15.67 6.55 1.51
C ARG A 89 -15.78 5.87 0.14
N TRP A 90 -14.67 5.30 -0.34
CA TRP A 90 -14.57 4.71 -1.67
C TRP A 90 -14.31 3.20 -1.64
N LYS A 91 -14.60 2.54 -0.52
CA LYS A 91 -14.44 1.08 -0.39
C LYS A 91 -15.38 0.34 -1.33
N ASN A 92 -14.97 -0.87 -1.72
CA ASN A 92 -15.77 -1.78 -2.55
C ASN A 92 -16.10 -1.22 -3.94
N ARG A 93 -15.26 -0.34 -4.45
CA ARG A 93 -15.41 0.25 -5.79
C ARG A 93 -14.31 -0.14 -6.74
N GLY A 94 -13.48 -1.12 -6.36
CA GLY A 94 -12.41 -1.60 -7.22
C GLY A 94 -11.13 -0.78 -7.18
N VAL A 95 -11.00 0.19 -6.26
CA VAL A 95 -9.80 1.06 -6.17
C VAL A 95 -8.57 0.25 -5.80
N ALA A 96 -8.66 -0.58 -4.77
CA ALA A 96 -7.53 -1.43 -4.36
C ALA A 96 -7.10 -2.36 -5.48
N SER A 97 -8.06 -3.01 -6.15
CA SER A 97 -7.75 -3.91 -7.26
C SER A 97 -7.08 -3.19 -8.43
N ALA A 98 -7.50 -1.96 -8.73
CA ALA A 98 -6.88 -1.17 -9.80
C ALA A 98 -5.42 -0.84 -9.46
N LEU A 99 -5.16 -0.42 -8.22
CA LEU A 99 -3.79 -0.14 -7.75
C LEU A 99 -2.93 -1.40 -7.77
N MET A 100 -3.48 -2.54 -7.33
CA MET A 100 -2.77 -3.82 -7.32
C MET A 100 -2.38 -4.27 -8.73
N ARG A 101 -3.29 -4.17 -9.69
CA ARG A 101 -3.01 -4.55 -11.08
C ARG A 101 -1.88 -3.70 -11.65
N GLU A 102 -1.92 -2.40 -11.43
CA GLU A 102 -0.88 -1.50 -11.93
C GLU A 102 0.47 -1.79 -11.29
N MET A 103 0.51 -2.01 -9.98
CA MET A 103 1.74 -2.36 -9.27
C MET A 103 2.35 -3.66 -9.80
N ILE A 104 1.54 -4.69 -9.97
CA ILE A 104 2.01 -6.00 -10.44
C ILE A 104 2.54 -5.88 -11.87
N GLU A 105 1.84 -5.14 -12.73
CA GLU A 105 2.29 -4.90 -14.11
C GLU A 105 3.65 -4.20 -14.12
N MET A 106 3.83 -3.18 -13.29
CA MET A 106 5.11 -2.49 -13.19
C MET A 106 6.21 -3.41 -12.68
N CYS A 107 5.93 -4.18 -11.64
CA CYS A 107 6.92 -5.11 -11.06
C CYS A 107 7.34 -6.18 -12.06
N ASP A 108 6.37 -6.77 -12.77
CA ASP A 108 6.63 -7.87 -13.70
C ASP A 108 7.36 -7.42 -14.96
N ASN A 109 7.00 -6.25 -15.49
CA ASN A 109 7.42 -5.86 -16.83
C ASN A 109 8.48 -4.76 -16.87
N TRP A 110 8.66 -3.99 -15.80
CA TRP A 110 9.53 -2.82 -15.83
C TRP A 110 10.58 -2.77 -14.71
N LEU A 111 10.32 -3.38 -13.55
CA LEU A 111 11.19 -3.24 -12.39
C LEU A 111 12.00 -4.49 -12.06
N ARG A 112 11.83 -5.59 -12.81
CA ARG A 112 12.50 -6.88 -12.58
C ARG A 112 12.28 -7.41 -11.16
N VAL A 113 11.10 -7.23 -10.63
CA VAL A 113 10.74 -7.73 -9.31
C VAL A 113 10.09 -9.09 -9.47
N ASP A 114 10.74 -10.13 -8.93
CA ASP A 114 10.23 -11.50 -8.99
C ASP A 114 9.47 -11.89 -7.72
N ARG A 115 9.65 -11.15 -6.65
CA ARG A 115 9.02 -11.40 -5.37
C ARG A 115 8.45 -10.10 -4.80
N ILE A 116 7.13 -10.07 -4.57
CA ILE A 116 6.45 -8.93 -3.92
C ILE A 116 6.00 -9.39 -2.54
N GLU A 117 6.40 -8.67 -1.51
CA GLU A 117 6.11 -9.01 -0.11
C GLU A 117 5.15 -8.01 0.51
N LEU A 118 4.37 -8.45 1.46
CA LEU A 118 3.54 -7.58 2.28
C LEU A 118 3.39 -8.15 3.69
N THR A 119 3.00 -7.28 4.62
CA THR A 119 2.45 -7.70 5.90
C THR A 119 1.02 -7.19 6.01
N VAL A 120 0.15 -7.97 6.63
CA VAL A 120 -1.26 -7.60 6.83
C VAL A 120 -1.70 -8.12 8.19
N PHE A 121 -2.46 -7.32 8.93
CA PHE A 121 -2.97 -7.76 10.23
C PHE A 121 -3.93 -8.93 10.03
N VAL A 122 -3.84 -9.89 10.94
CA VAL A 122 -4.56 -11.17 10.79
C VAL A 122 -6.08 -11.00 10.73
N ASP A 123 -6.60 -9.91 11.28
CA ASP A 123 -8.03 -9.63 11.30
C ASP A 123 -8.52 -8.79 10.11
N ASN A 124 -7.62 -8.42 9.20
CA ASN A 124 -8.00 -7.63 8.02
C ASN A 124 -8.44 -8.55 6.87
N ALA A 125 -9.59 -9.19 7.07
CA ALA A 125 -10.12 -10.16 6.12
C ALA A 125 -10.33 -9.60 4.70
N PRO A 126 -10.87 -8.39 4.51
CA PRO A 126 -11.04 -7.85 3.16
C PRO A 126 -9.72 -7.70 2.40
N ALA A 127 -8.67 -7.21 3.06
CA ALA A 127 -7.36 -7.06 2.41
C ALA A 127 -6.74 -8.41 2.07
N ILE A 128 -6.79 -9.37 3.00
CA ILE A 128 -6.29 -10.72 2.78
C ILE A 128 -6.95 -11.35 1.55
N LYS A 129 -8.25 -11.17 1.41
CA LYS A 129 -9.01 -11.69 0.27
C LYS A 129 -8.51 -11.08 -1.05
N VAL A 130 -8.28 -9.78 -1.08
CA VAL A 130 -7.75 -9.09 -2.26
C VAL A 130 -6.35 -9.63 -2.61
N TYR A 131 -5.47 -9.75 -1.62
CA TYR A 131 -4.11 -10.23 -1.87
C TYR A 131 -4.11 -11.66 -2.42
N LYS A 132 -4.91 -12.55 -1.85
CA LYS A 132 -5.03 -13.92 -2.36
C LYS A 132 -5.54 -13.96 -3.80
N LYS A 133 -6.48 -13.09 -4.13
CA LYS A 133 -7.00 -12.95 -5.49
C LYS A 133 -5.89 -12.63 -6.50
N PHE A 134 -4.88 -11.87 -6.08
CA PHE A 134 -3.76 -11.50 -6.93
C PHE A 134 -2.56 -12.45 -6.83
N GLY A 135 -2.73 -13.60 -6.19
CA GLY A 135 -1.71 -14.64 -6.18
C GLY A 135 -0.75 -14.59 -4.99
N PHE A 136 -1.06 -13.79 -3.98
CA PHE A 136 -0.25 -13.76 -2.75
C PHE A 136 -0.63 -14.92 -1.84
N GLU A 137 0.37 -15.51 -1.21
CA GLU A 137 0.20 -16.64 -0.28
C GLU A 137 0.76 -16.28 1.09
N ILE A 138 0.17 -16.83 2.14
CA ILE A 138 0.65 -16.64 3.51
C ILE A 138 1.91 -17.49 3.70
N GLU A 139 3.00 -16.84 4.14
CA GLU A 139 4.28 -17.52 4.41
C GLU A 139 4.58 -17.66 5.89
N GLY A 140 3.87 -16.98 6.74
CA GLY A 140 4.10 -17.06 8.17
C GLY A 140 3.27 -16.03 8.93
N THR A 141 3.41 -16.07 10.27
CA THR A 141 2.69 -15.17 11.18
C THR A 141 3.69 -14.54 12.13
N GLY A 142 3.64 -13.19 12.22
CA GLY A 142 4.40 -12.44 13.21
C GLY A 142 3.54 -12.20 14.44
N LYS A 143 3.93 -12.79 15.59
CA LYS A 143 3.22 -12.60 16.85
C LYS A 143 3.54 -11.24 17.46
N LYS A 144 2.52 -10.56 18.00
CA LYS A 144 2.66 -9.21 18.57
C LYS A 144 3.40 -8.28 17.60
N TYR A 145 2.99 -8.33 16.34
CA TYR A 145 3.66 -7.61 15.27
C TYR A 145 3.60 -6.09 15.46
N ALA A 146 2.47 -5.58 15.92
CA ALA A 146 2.27 -4.15 16.09
C ALA A 146 1.34 -3.86 17.27
N LEU A 147 1.45 -2.66 17.79
CA LEU A 147 0.53 -2.13 18.80
C LEU A 147 -0.59 -1.37 18.09
N ARG A 148 -1.82 -1.66 18.45
CA ARG A 148 -2.99 -1.01 17.88
C ARG A 148 -4.02 -0.75 18.98
N ASN A 149 -4.27 0.52 19.24
CA ASN A 149 -5.25 0.95 20.23
C ASN A 149 -5.06 0.25 21.59
N GLY A 150 -3.81 0.22 22.06
CA GLY A 150 -3.46 -0.34 23.38
C GLY A 150 -3.31 -1.85 23.43
N GLU A 151 -3.54 -2.57 22.32
CA GLU A 151 -3.42 -4.02 22.25
C GLU A 151 -2.48 -4.43 21.13
N TYR A 152 -1.79 -5.55 21.30
CA TYR A 152 -0.93 -6.09 20.25
C TYR A 152 -1.76 -6.85 19.24
N VAL A 153 -1.38 -6.74 17.98
CA VAL A 153 -2.00 -7.46 16.87
C VAL A 153 -0.94 -8.27 16.13
N ASP A 154 -1.30 -9.48 15.73
CA ASP A 154 -0.46 -10.34 14.89
C ASP A 154 -0.61 -9.94 13.43
N ALA A 155 0.39 -10.26 12.62
CA ALA A 155 0.34 -10.03 11.18
C ALA A 155 0.74 -11.27 10.41
N TYR A 156 0.14 -11.46 9.25
CA TYR A 156 0.62 -12.44 8.28
C TYR A 156 1.71 -11.81 7.41
N TYR A 157 2.72 -12.61 7.11
CA TYR A 157 3.65 -12.31 6.03
C TYR A 157 3.11 -12.99 4.78
N MET A 158 2.92 -12.24 3.73
CA MET A 158 2.44 -12.77 2.45
C MET A 158 3.37 -12.37 1.33
N ALA A 159 3.43 -13.19 0.29
CA ALA A 159 4.25 -12.89 -0.87
C ALA A 159 3.64 -13.48 -2.14
N ARG A 160 3.90 -12.79 -3.25
CA ARG A 160 3.66 -13.28 -4.59
C ARG A 160 5.02 -13.51 -5.25
N VAL A 161 5.28 -14.74 -5.63
CA VAL A 161 6.53 -15.12 -6.31
C VAL A 161 6.20 -15.45 -7.75
N LYS A 162 6.87 -14.73 -8.66
CA LYS A 162 6.70 -14.91 -10.09
C LYS A 162 7.41 -16.18 -10.60
#